data_ac53c3e32f1a9000a3b7c880f953bf2b
#
_entry.id   ac53c3e32f1a9000a3b7c880f953bf2b
#
_cell.length_a   1.000
_cell.length_b   1.000
_cell.length_c   1.000
_cell.angle_alpha   90.00
_cell.angle_beta   90.00
_cell.angle_gamma   90.00
#
_symmetry.space_group_name_H-M   'P 1'
#
loop_
_entity.id
_entity.type
_entity.pdbx_description
1 polymer ?
#
loop_
_entity_poly.entity_id
_entity_poly.type
_entity_poly.pdbx_seq_one_letter_code
_entity_poly.pdbx_strand_id
1 'polypeptide(L)'
;MTDVKNHVYCGDALSTLRKLDAESVDCIVTSPPYFGQRDYGHPGQIGMEMNPNEYIDNLTNIFNECKRVLKDTGTLWVNLGD
;
A
#
# COMPACT_ATOMS: atom_id res chain seq x y z
N MET A 1 -8.70 3.35 14.51
CA MET A 1 -7.72 2.26 14.79
C MET A 1 -6.45 2.89 15.33
N THR A 2 -6.26 2.80 16.63
CA THR A 2 -5.14 3.48 17.30
C THR A 2 -4.03 2.54 17.75
N ASP A 3 -4.34 1.27 18.01
CA ASP A 3 -3.35 0.27 18.41
C ASP A 3 -3.12 -0.70 17.25
N VAL A 4 -1.90 -0.68 16.70
CA VAL A 4 -1.53 -1.52 15.56
C VAL A 4 -0.45 -2.54 15.90
N LYS A 5 -0.04 -2.62 17.19
CA LYS A 5 1.03 -3.52 17.60
C LYS A 5 0.55 -4.97 17.58
N ASN A 6 1.35 -5.82 16.94
CA ASN A 6 1.13 -7.27 16.94
C ASN A 6 -0.22 -7.70 16.36
N HIS A 7 -0.75 -6.93 15.40
CA HIS A 7 -1.99 -7.25 14.70
C HIS A 7 -1.75 -7.50 13.22
N VAL A 8 -2.54 -8.39 12.65
CA VAL A 8 -2.59 -8.62 11.19
C VAL A 8 -3.98 -8.23 10.72
N TYR A 9 -4.04 -7.35 9.72
CA TYR A 9 -5.29 -6.88 9.17
C TYR A 9 -5.46 -7.44 7.75
N CYS A 10 -6.56 -8.13 7.52
CA CYS A 10 -6.90 -8.65 6.20
C CYS A 10 -7.83 -7.65 5.50
N GLY A 11 -7.46 -7.23 4.30
CA GLY A 11 -8.30 -6.32 3.54
C GLY A 11 -7.54 -5.59 2.46
N ASP A 12 -8.25 -4.70 1.77
CA ASP A 12 -7.65 -3.83 0.78
C ASP A 12 -6.63 -2.89 1.43
N ALA A 13 -5.46 -2.75 0.81
CA ALA A 13 -4.37 -1.97 1.39
C ALA A 13 -4.75 -0.50 1.60
N LEU A 14 -5.34 0.13 0.59
CA LEU A 14 -5.70 1.56 0.69
C LEU A 14 -6.75 1.80 1.78
N SER A 15 -7.79 0.97 1.81
CA SER A 15 -8.85 1.09 2.82
C SER A 15 -8.31 0.86 4.22
N THR A 16 -7.40 -0.09 4.38
CA THR A 16 -6.80 -0.39 5.67
C THR A 16 -5.88 0.74 6.13
N LEU A 17 -5.04 1.26 5.24
CA LEU A 17 -4.15 2.38 5.56
C LEU A 17 -4.93 3.62 6.00
N ARG A 18 -6.08 3.89 5.37
CA ARG A 18 -6.91 5.04 5.72
C ARG A 18 -7.45 4.99 7.16
N LYS A 19 -7.50 3.81 7.74
CA LYS A 19 -7.97 3.62 9.13
C LYS A 19 -6.87 3.87 10.16
N LEU A 20 -5.60 3.91 9.74
CA LEU A 20 -4.48 4.15 10.63
C LEU A 20 -4.33 5.64 10.91
N ASP A 21 -3.85 5.96 12.11
CA ASP A 21 -3.58 7.34 12.48
C ASP A 21 -2.38 7.88 11.71
N ALA A 22 -2.38 9.18 11.45
CA ALA A 22 -1.22 9.85 10.87
C ALA A 22 -0.03 9.71 11.82
N GLU A 23 1.18 9.58 11.25
CA GLU A 23 2.44 9.53 12.00
C GLU A 23 2.45 8.44 13.09
N SER A 24 1.88 7.26 12.78
CA SER A 24 1.77 6.16 13.76
C SER A 24 2.71 5.00 13.45
N VAL A 25 3.36 4.99 12.29
CA VAL A 25 4.16 3.85 11.81
C VAL A 25 5.62 4.23 11.70
N ASP A 26 6.50 3.37 12.20
CA ASP A 26 7.95 3.60 12.16
C ASP A 26 8.61 3.16 10.86
N CYS A 27 8.10 2.10 10.24
CA CYS A 27 8.70 1.53 9.04
C CYS A 27 7.66 0.81 8.21
N ILE A 28 7.73 0.98 6.90
CA ILE A 28 6.91 0.23 5.94
C ILE A 28 7.84 -0.51 4.99
N VAL A 29 7.57 -1.80 4.79
CA VAL A 29 8.28 -2.64 3.81
C VAL A 29 7.22 -3.25 2.91
N THR A 30 7.36 -3.06 1.60
CA THR A 30 6.34 -3.54 0.67
C THR A 30 6.94 -3.94 -0.68
N SER A 31 6.29 -4.90 -1.33
CA SER A 31 6.56 -5.29 -2.70
C SER A 31 5.23 -5.18 -3.46
N PRO A 32 4.91 -4.03 -4.03
CA PRO A 32 3.63 -3.87 -4.72
C PRO A 32 3.54 -4.77 -5.95
N PRO A 33 2.33 -5.20 -6.34
CA PRO A 33 2.16 -6.01 -7.55
C PRO A 33 2.66 -5.25 -8.79
N TYR A 34 3.33 -5.98 -9.68
CA TYR A 34 3.78 -5.40 -10.94
C TYR A 34 2.63 -5.38 -11.94
N PHE A 35 2.62 -4.40 -12.83
CA PHE A 35 1.56 -4.26 -13.81
C PHE A 35 1.50 -5.50 -14.72
N GLY A 36 0.33 -6.14 -14.76
CA GLY A 36 0.07 -7.28 -15.65
C GLY A 36 0.80 -8.57 -15.31
N GLN A 37 1.51 -8.63 -14.19
CA GLN A 37 2.37 -9.79 -13.87
C GLN A 37 1.65 -10.91 -13.15
N ARG A 38 0.70 -10.59 -12.28
CA ARG A 38 0.05 -11.61 -11.46
C ARG A 38 -1.40 -11.29 -11.20
N ASP A 39 -2.26 -12.26 -11.49
CA ASP A 39 -3.67 -12.18 -11.19
C ASP A 39 -3.95 -12.99 -9.92
N TYR A 40 -4.35 -12.29 -8.86
CA TYR A 40 -4.71 -12.92 -7.59
C TYR A 40 -6.19 -13.32 -7.55
N GLY A 41 -6.93 -13.09 -8.63
CA GLY A 41 -8.33 -13.48 -8.73
C GLY A 41 -9.28 -12.63 -7.91
N HIS A 42 -8.89 -11.43 -7.51
CA HIS A 42 -9.69 -10.55 -6.67
C HIS A 42 -10.06 -9.28 -7.43
N PRO A 43 -11.36 -8.94 -7.53
CA PRO A 43 -11.76 -7.69 -8.18
C PRO A 43 -11.12 -6.49 -7.47
N GLY A 44 -10.62 -5.53 -8.25
CA GLY A 44 -10.00 -4.34 -7.71
C GLY A 44 -8.56 -4.52 -7.25
N GLN A 45 -7.96 -5.70 -7.47
CA GLN A 45 -6.55 -5.88 -7.16
C GLN A 45 -5.67 -4.92 -7.99
N ILE A 46 -4.54 -4.51 -7.40
CA ILE A 46 -3.57 -3.66 -8.08
C ILE A 46 -2.70 -4.53 -8.98
N GLY A 47 -2.39 -4.03 -10.18
CA GLY A 47 -1.57 -4.72 -11.16
C GLY A 47 -2.34 -5.23 -12.36
N MET A 48 -3.67 -5.32 -12.27
CA MET A 48 -4.54 -5.79 -13.34
C MET A 48 -5.44 -4.69 -13.91
N GLU A 49 -5.03 -3.45 -13.78
CA GLU A 49 -5.75 -2.30 -14.33
C GLU A 49 -5.77 -2.34 -15.86
N MET A 50 -6.70 -1.62 -16.46
CA MET A 50 -6.89 -1.58 -17.91
C MET A 50 -5.70 -0.95 -18.66
N ASN A 51 -4.96 -0.06 -17.99
CA ASN A 51 -3.81 0.62 -18.62
C ASN A 51 -2.79 1.01 -17.55
N PRO A 52 -1.53 1.29 -17.99
CA PRO A 52 -0.46 1.66 -17.05
C PRO A 52 -0.72 2.93 -16.24
N ASN A 53 -1.42 3.90 -16.79
CA ASN A 53 -1.70 5.15 -16.08
C ASN A 53 -2.61 4.89 -14.87
N GLU A 54 -3.62 4.06 -15.04
CA GLU A 54 -4.51 3.68 -13.93
C GLU A 54 -3.75 2.93 -12.85
N TYR A 55 -2.86 2.04 -13.24
CA TYR A 55 -2.00 1.32 -12.31
C TYR A 55 -1.14 2.30 -11.49
N ILE A 56 -0.51 3.28 -12.14
CA ILE A 56 0.30 4.29 -11.47
C ILE A 56 -0.54 5.13 -10.51
N ASP A 57 -1.74 5.52 -10.92
CA ASP A 57 -2.64 6.30 -10.04
C ASP A 57 -3.02 5.51 -8.78
N ASN A 58 -3.31 4.24 -8.93
CA ASN A 58 -3.65 3.39 -7.79
C ASN A 58 -2.48 3.24 -6.82
N LEU A 59 -1.27 3.01 -7.34
CA LEU A 59 -0.07 2.96 -6.50
C LEU A 59 0.20 4.29 -5.81
N THR A 60 0.03 5.40 -6.53
CA THR A 60 0.25 6.73 -5.97
C THR A 60 -0.67 7.01 -4.79
N ASN A 61 -1.93 6.62 -4.90
CA ASN A 61 -2.89 6.77 -3.80
C ASN A 61 -2.43 6.01 -2.56
N ILE A 62 -1.93 4.80 -2.74
CA ILE A 62 -1.42 3.98 -1.62
C ILE A 62 -0.18 4.62 -1.00
N PHE A 63 0.78 5.06 -1.82
CA PHE A 63 2.01 5.66 -1.29
C PHE A 63 1.76 7.01 -0.61
N ASN A 64 0.76 7.78 -1.05
CA ASN A 64 0.36 8.99 -0.34
C ASN A 64 -0.13 8.66 1.08
N GLU A 65 -0.89 7.58 1.24
CA GLU A 65 -1.32 7.13 2.57
C GLU A 65 -0.17 6.56 3.38
N CYS A 66 0.79 5.88 2.74
CA CYS A 66 2.00 5.46 3.43
C CYS A 66 2.76 6.65 4.00
N LYS A 67 2.89 7.72 3.23
CA LYS A 67 3.53 8.95 3.70
C LYS A 67 2.79 9.56 4.89
N ARG A 68 1.46 9.55 4.84
CA ARG A 68 0.64 10.11 5.93
C ARG A 68 0.81 9.34 7.24
N VAL A 69 0.83 8.01 7.19
CA VAL A 69 0.91 7.18 8.39
C VAL A 69 2.32 7.04 8.95
N LEU A 70 3.35 7.28 8.14
CA LEU A 70 4.74 7.22 8.60
C LEU A 70 5.07 8.43 9.48
N LYS A 71 5.81 8.17 10.56
CA LYS A 71 6.40 9.23 11.35
C LYS A 71 7.46 9.97 10.52
N ASP A 72 7.78 11.21 10.92
CA ASP A 72 8.82 12.00 10.23
C ASP A 72 10.16 11.28 10.14
N THR A 73 10.47 10.47 11.14
CA THR A 73 11.69 9.66 11.17
C THR A 73 11.50 8.26 10.58
N GLY A 74 10.31 7.97 10.07
CA GLY A 74 9.98 6.66 9.52
C GLY A 74 10.62 6.41 8.17
N THR A 75 10.70 5.14 7.79
CA THR A 75 11.30 4.72 6.52
C THR A 75 10.33 3.87 5.71
N LEU A 76 10.41 4.02 4.39
CA LEU A 76 9.65 3.21 3.44
C LEU A 76 10.64 2.45 2.55
N TRP A 77 10.50 1.13 2.53
CA TRP A 77 11.32 0.24 1.71
C TRP A 77 10.43 -0.41 0.67
N VAL A 78 10.69 -0.15 -0.60
CA VAL A 78 9.89 -0.66 -1.70
C VAL A 78 10.74 -1.55 -2.58
N ASN A 79 10.32 -2.81 -2.74
CA ASN A 79 10.98 -3.74 -3.65
C ASN A 79 10.20 -3.78 -4.96
N LEU A 80 10.83 -3.27 -6.02
CA LEU A 80 10.25 -3.24 -7.37
C LEU A 80 11.14 -4.01 -8.31
N GLY A 81 10.52 -4.61 -9.33
CA GLY A 81 11.22 -5.30 -10.40
C GLY A 81 10.66 -4.94 -11.78
N ASP A 82 11.30 -5.45 -12.79
CA ASP A 82 10.84 -5.26 -14.19
C ASP A 82 9.69 -6.18 -14.53
#